data_45dd354644e027d00e9176f6f9b24f6e
#
_entry.id   45dd354644e027d00e9176f6f9b24f6e
#
_cell.length_a   1.000
_cell.length_b   1.000
_cell.length_c   1.000
_cell.angle_alpha   90.00
_cell.angle_beta   90.00
_cell.angle_gamma   90.00
#
_symmetry.space_group_name_H-M   'P 1'
#
loop_
_entity.id
_entity.type
_entity.pdbx_description
1 polymer ?
#
loop_
_entity_poly.entity_id
_entity_poly.type
_entity_poly.pdbx_seq_one_letter_code
_entity_poly.pdbx_strand_id
1 'polypeptide(L)'
;ENMLSNAAAVGEYLIEELNNLAASHPEIVEVRGRGLMIGIEIKGSAPALRKRLLFDKHIFTGGAGEHTVRLLPPLSLPRSHAKRFIEAFKEVLDEQQS
;
A
#
# COMPACT_ATOMS: atom_id res chain seq x y z
N GLU A 1 14.84 0.74 21.88
CA GLU A 1 13.93 0.12 20.95
C GLU A 1 14.50 0.09 19.53
N ASN A 2 14.38 -1.03 18.86
CA ASN A 2 15.02 -1.22 17.58
C ASN A 2 14.08 -0.81 16.43
N MET A 3 14.32 0.36 15.84
CA MET A 3 13.49 0.86 14.76
C MET A 3 13.59 0.01 13.50
N LEU A 4 14.75 -0.62 13.25
CA LEU A 4 14.89 -1.49 12.08
C LEU A 4 14.03 -2.75 12.23
N SER A 5 14.00 -3.33 13.43
CA SER A 5 13.13 -4.49 13.67
C SER A 5 11.66 -4.12 13.54
N ASN A 6 11.27 -2.94 14.03
CA ASN A 6 9.90 -2.46 13.89
C ASN A 6 9.56 -2.26 12.42
N ALA A 7 10.45 -1.64 11.65
CA ALA A 7 10.21 -1.40 10.22
C ALA A 7 10.05 -2.71 9.47
N ALA A 8 10.88 -3.72 9.78
CA ALA A 8 10.79 -5.03 9.13
C ALA A 8 9.47 -5.70 9.45
N ALA A 9 9.04 -5.67 10.71
CA ALA A 9 7.78 -6.28 11.13
C ALA A 9 6.59 -5.59 10.47
N VAL A 10 6.58 -4.25 10.42
CA VAL A 10 5.49 -3.51 9.77
C VAL A 10 5.50 -3.76 8.26
N GLY A 11 6.68 -3.83 7.65
CA GLY A 11 6.81 -4.13 6.22
C GLY A 11 6.25 -5.50 5.89
N GLU A 12 6.57 -6.51 6.68
CA GLU A 12 6.03 -7.85 6.48
C GLU A 12 4.51 -7.87 6.64
N TYR A 13 4.00 -7.16 7.63
CA TYR A 13 2.57 -7.04 7.85
C TYR A 13 1.90 -6.43 6.62
N LEU A 14 2.44 -5.33 6.09
CA LEU A 14 1.87 -4.68 4.91
C LEU A 14 1.88 -5.60 3.70
N ILE A 15 2.98 -6.29 3.45
CA ILE A 15 3.08 -7.19 2.30
C ILE A 15 2.08 -8.34 2.43
N GLU A 16 1.96 -8.92 3.62
CA GLU A 16 1.01 -10.00 3.85
C GLU A 16 -0.43 -9.55 3.62
N GLU A 17 -0.79 -8.39 4.19
CA GLU A 17 -2.15 -7.87 4.03
C GLU A 17 -2.45 -7.46 2.59
N LEU A 18 -1.48 -6.90 1.89
CA LEU A 18 -1.66 -6.55 0.48
C LEU A 18 -1.82 -7.79 -0.39
N ASN A 19 -1.09 -8.86 -0.10
CA ASN A 19 -1.28 -10.12 -0.81
C ASN A 19 -2.65 -10.73 -0.52
N ASN A 20 -3.13 -10.59 0.71
CA ASN A 20 -4.48 -11.04 1.05
C ASN A 20 -5.54 -10.26 0.26
N LEU A 21 -5.35 -8.94 0.12
CA LEU A 21 -6.24 -8.13 -0.70
C LEU A 21 -6.19 -8.55 -2.16
N ALA A 22 -5.00 -8.86 -2.67
CA ALA A 22 -4.82 -9.26 -4.07
C ALA A 22 -5.61 -10.52 -4.39
N ALA A 23 -5.80 -11.41 -3.41
CA ALA A 23 -6.55 -12.64 -3.60
C ALA A 23 -8.02 -12.37 -3.94
N SER A 24 -8.59 -11.26 -3.46
CA SER A 24 -9.98 -10.90 -3.72
C SER A 24 -10.13 -9.65 -4.59
N HIS A 25 -9.03 -9.02 -4.98
CA HIS A 25 -9.04 -7.80 -5.78
C HIS A 25 -8.09 -7.96 -6.97
N PRO A 26 -8.62 -8.47 -8.12
CA PRO A 26 -7.79 -8.69 -9.31
C PRO A 26 -7.11 -7.42 -9.82
N GLU A 27 -7.54 -6.26 -9.36
CA GLU A 27 -6.91 -4.99 -9.68
C GLU A 27 -5.43 -4.99 -9.26
N ILE A 28 -5.10 -5.66 -8.17
CA ILE A 28 -3.71 -5.78 -7.71
C ILE A 28 -3.05 -6.91 -8.47
N VAL A 29 -2.06 -6.56 -9.30
CA VAL A 29 -1.36 -7.54 -10.12
C VAL A 29 -0.23 -8.20 -9.35
N GLU A 30 0.52 -7.41 -8.60
CA GLU A 30 1.68 -7.92 -7.88
C GLU A 30 2.02 -7.01 -6.71
N VAL A 31 2.52 -7.61 -5.62
CA VAL A 31 3.04 -6.88 -4.47
C VAL A 31 4.50 -7.29 -4.29
N ARG A 32 5.40 -6.31 -4.28
CA ARG A 32 6.83 -6.56 -4.13
C ARG A 32 7.36 -5.79 -2.94
N GLY A 33 8.20 -6.45 -2.15
CA GLY A 33 8.90 -5.81 -1.04
C GLY A 33 10.39 -5.86 -1.29
N ARG A 34 11.09 -4.73 -1.07
CA ARG A 34 12.53 -4.67 -1.21
C ARG A 34 13.08 -3.73 -0.15
N GLY A 35 13.68 -4.32 0.89
CA GLY A 35 14.11 -3.52 2.02
C GLY A 35 12.90 -2.85 2.67
N LEU A 36 12.94 -1.53 2.78
CA LEU A 36 11.86 -0.75 3.37
C LEU A 36 10.87 -0.22 2.32
N MET A 37 11.06 -0.58 1.05
CA MET A 37 10.19 -0.12 0.00
C MET A 37 9.24 -1.22 -0.43
N ILE A 38 7.95 -0.88 -0.57
CA ILE A 38 6.93 -1.80 -1.06
C ILE A 38 6.37 -1.24 -2.35
N GLY A 39 6.36 -2.07 -3.40
CA GLY A 39 5.77 -1.71 -4.67
C GLY A 39 4.50 -2.50 -4.91
N ILE A 40 3.43 -1.80 -5.29
CA ILE A 40 2.15 -2.43 -5.61
C ILE A 40 1.86 -2.15 -7.07
N GLU A 41 1.80 -3.20 -7.88
CA GLU A 41 1.47 -3.06 -9.28
C GLU A 41 -0.01 -3.30 -9.49
N ILE A 42 -0.67 -2.38 -10.18
CA ILE A 42 -2.12 -2.48 -10.40
C ILE A 42 -2.42 -2.44 -11.90
N LYS A 43 -3.62 -2.90 -12.27
CA LYS A 43 -4.04 -2.91 -13.68
C LYS A 43 -4.40 -1.53 -14.18
N GLY A 44 -5.00 -0.72 -13.32
CA GLY A 44 -5.46 0.60 -13.69
C GLY A 44 -4.38 1.67 -13.55
N SER A 45 -4.82 2.91 -13.40
CA SER A 45 -3.93 4.05 -13.29
C SER A 45 -3.46 4.26 -11.86
N ALA A 46 -2.16 4.09 -11.63
CA ALA A 46 -1.57 4.36 -10.32
C ALA A 46 -1.69 5.85 -9.95
N PRO A 47 -1.45 6.80 -10.87
CA PRO A 47 -1.66 8.21 -10.53
C PRO A 47 -3.07 8.51 -10.06
N ALA A 48 -4.09 7.94 -10.70
CA ALA A 48 -5.47 8.15 -10.30
C ALA A 48 -5.76 7.56 -8.91
N LEU A 49 -5.27 6.35 -8.64
CA LEU A 49 -5.43 5.71 -7.36
C LEU A 49 -4.74 6.51 -6.25
N ARG A 50 -3.51 6.96 -6.52
CA ARG A 50 -2.74 7.76 -5.56
C ARG A 50 -3.46 9.07 -5.23
N LYS A 51 -4.05 9.69 -6.24
CA LYS A 51 -4.80 10.93 -6.06
C LYS A 51 -5.99 10.71 -5.15
N ARG A 52 -6.71 9.61 -5.32
CA ARG A 52 -7.84 9.28 -4.47
C ARG A 52 -7.40 8.99 -3.03
N LEU A 53 -6.29 8.26 -2.86
CA LEU A 53 -5.76 8.01 -1.52
C LEU A 53 -5.40 9.32 -0.83
N LEU A 54 -4.80 10.26 -1.56
CA LEU A 54 -4.40 11.53 -0.99
C LEU A 54 -5.61 12.40 -0.63
N PHE A 55 -6.54 12.60 -1.57
CA PHE A 55 -7.63 13.55 -1.36
C PHE A 55 -8.79 12.99 -0.56
N ASP A 56 -9.11 11.72 -0.74
CA ASP A 56 -10.25 11.12 -0.03
C ASP A 56 -9.86 10.50 1.31
N LYS A 57 -8.65 9.99 1.42
CA LYS A 57 -8.20 9.26 2.62
C LYS A 57 -7.05 9.92 3.35
N HIS A 58 -6.52 11.01 2.80
CA HIS A 58 -5.39 11.76 3.38
C HIS A 58 -4.13 10.91 3.54
N ILE A 59 -3.89 10.02 2.57
CA ILE A 59 -2.73 9.13 2.58
C ILE A 59 -1.84 9.48 1.39
N PHE A 60 -0.60 9.86 1.68
CA PHE A 60 0.37 10.17 0.64
C PHE A 60 1.16 8.92 0.25
N THR A 61 1.27 8.66 -1.04
CA THR A 61 2.04 7.54 -1.57
C THR A 61 2.94 8.02 -2.69
N GLY A 62 4.00 7.28 -2.96
CA GLY A 62 4.84 7.54 -4.13
C GLY A 62 4.37 6.72 -5.32
N GLY A 63 5.02 6.88 -6.44
CA GLY A 63 4.67 6.14 -7.63
C GLY A 63 5.85 6.01 -8.57
N ALA A 64 5.75 5.05 -9.48
CA ALA A 64 6.75 4.82 -10.50
C ALA A 64 6.04 4.40 -11.78
N GLY A 65 5.76 5.38 -12.65
CA GLY A 65 5.06 5.12 -13.89
C GLY A 65 3.57 4.98 -13.71
N GLU A 66 2.93 4.37 -14.67
CA GLU A 66 1.47 4.35 -14.79
C GLU A 66 0.79 3.35 -13.87
N HIS A 67 1.48 2.27 -13.53
CA HIS A 67 0.83 1.14 -12.86
C HIS A 67 1.42 0.78 -11.50
N THR A 68 2.36 1.54 -10.99
CA THR A 68 3.03 1.20 -9.74
C THR A 68 2.80 2.23 -8.65
N VAL A 69 2.30 1.76 -7.50
CA VAL A 69 2.21 2.58 -6.28
C VAL A 69 3.35 2.15 -5.37
N ARG A 70 4.10 3.12 -4.85
CA ARG A 70 5.22 2.86 -3.95
C ARG A 70 4.92 3.32 -2.54
N LEU A 71 5.27 2.48 -1.58
CA LEU A 71 5.18 2.83 -0.17
C LEU A 71 6.59 2.84 0.41
N LEU A 72 6.92 3.92 1.12
CA LEU A 72 8.18 4.05 1.83
C LEU A 72 7.86 4.34 3.30
N PRO A 73 7.47 3.30 4.06
CA PRO A 73 7.07 3.52 5.45
C PRO A 73 8.22 4.07 6.28
N PRO A 74 7.97 5.07 7.13
CA PRO A 74 9.00 5.53 8.05
C PRO A 74 9.41 4.40 9.00
N LEU A 75 10.66 4.43 9.47
CA LEU A 75 11.17 3.42 10.39
C LEU A 75 10.33 3.30 11.65
N SER A 76 9.72 4.39 12.06
CA SER A 76 8.93 4.45 13.29
C SER A 76 7.43 4.29 13.06
N LEU A 77 7.01 3.84 11.87
CA LEU A 77 5.59 3.71 11.57
C LEU A 77 4.92 2.69 12.50
N PRO A 78 3.88 3.08 13.25
CA PRO A 78 3.14 2.12 14.08
C PRO A 78 2.31 1.17 13.22
N ARG A 79 2.10 -0.04 13.73
CA ARG A 79 1.26 -1.02 13.04
C ARG A 79 -0.16 -0.50 12.82
N SER A 80 -0.68 0.30 13.75
CA SER A 80 -2.02 0.87 13.62
C SER A 80 -2.14 1.75 12.38
N HIS A 81 -1.09 2.49 12.02
CA HIS A 81 -1.09 3.30 10.81
C HIS A 81 -1.01 2.44 9.56
N ALA A 82 -0.26 1.35 9.61
CA ALA A 82 -0.19 0.40 8.51
C ALA A 82 -1.57 -0.23 8.27
N LYS A 83 -2.25 -0.62 9.34
CA LYS A 83 -3.60 -1.17 9.25
C LYS A 83 -4.55 -0.16 8.62
N ARG A 84 -4.45 1.11 9.01
CA ARG A 84 -5.29 2.17 8.44
C ARG A 84 -5.05 2.30 6.93
N PHE A 85 -3.80 2.20 6.49
CA PHE A 85 -3.50 2.25 5.06
C PHE A 85 -4.19 1.10 4.33
N ILE A 86 -4.10 -0.12 4.85
CA ILE A 86 -4.71 -1.28 4.23
C ILE A 86 -6.22 -1.08 4.09
N GLU A 87 -6.87 -0.60 5.14
CA GLU A 87 -8.31 -0.35 5.11
C GLU A 87 -8.68 0.71 4.08
N ALA A 88 -7.92 1.79 4.03
CA ALA A 88 -8.18 2.86 3.07
C ALA A 88 -7.95 2.39 1.63
N PHE A 89 -6.89 1.63 1.40
CA PHE A 89 -6.57 1.10 0.09
C PHE A 89 -7.68 0.17 -0.40
N LYS A 90 -8.15 -0.71 0.48
CA LYS A 90 -9.26 -1.60 0.17
C LYS A 90 -10.52 -0.83 -0.19
N GLU A 91 -10.84 0.21 0.58
CA GLU A 91 -12.04 1.02 0.31
C GLU A 91 -11.97 1.68 -1.07
N VAL A 92 -10.80 2.24 -1.42
CA VAL A 92 -10.64 2.87 -2.73
C VAL A 92 -10.78 1.84 -3.85
N LEU A 93 -10.19 0.66 -3.68
CA LEU A 93 -10.32 -0.40 -4.68
C LEU A 93 -11.78 -0.85 -4.83
N ASP A 94 -12.49 -1.01 -3.73
CA ASP A 94 -13.90 -1.42 -3.76
C ASP A 94 -14.76 -0.36 -4.46
N GLU A 95 -14.49 0.91 -4.22
CA GLU A 95 -15.22 1.99 -4.87
C GLU A 95 -14.97 2.05 -6.37
N GLN A 96 -13.77 1.71 -6.81
CA GLN A 96 -13.46 1.71 -8.23
C GLN A 96 -14.15 0.58 -8.98
N GLN A 97 -14.46 -0.50 -8.29
CA GLN A 97 -15.10 -1.67 -8.91
C GLN A 97 -16.63 -1.56 -8.98
N SER A 98 -17.19 -0.61 -8.26
CA SER A 98 -18.67 -0.46 -8.24
C SER A 98 -19.19 0.58 -9.24
#